data_6e1dc1748faecb4cc266bad4d9e10442
#
_entry.id   6e1dc1748faecb4cc266bad4d9e10442
#
_cell.length_a   1.000
_cell.length_b   1.000
_cell.length_c   1.000
_cell.angle_alpha   90.00
_cell.angle_beta   90.00
_cell.angle_gamma   90.00
#
_symmetry.space_group_name_H-M   'P 1'
#
loop_
_entity.id
_entity.type
_entity.pdbx_description
1 polymer ?
#
loop_
_entity_poly.entity_id
_entity_poly.type
_entity_poly.pdbx_seq_one_letter_code
_entity_poly.pdbx_strand_id
1 'polypeptide(L)'
;MISDKQLKYQKALYYEIFNKEEYWFLKEDILSAKIIFDIWGHVGYFSEWCRKYNKDAEIYFFEPVKSSFNQAKETLWNDDKIKLFNYWISNKSEKSTLLLNQDKSMQSSKFSSFLNPNWIPEKVNFITLKEIVGSNHINSIDVVKIDIEWMEFEVLNNLEQTIWGKINTLAIEVHILNDELENQWKILSQKLQSEFPKNNIIQSPYTDKILLSYSTRT
;
A
#
# COMPACT_ATOMS: atom_id res chain seq x y z
N MET A 1 12.65 -1.55 21.35
CA MET A 1 13.49 -0.42 20.89
C MET A 1 13.74 -0.58 19.39
N ILE A 2 13.61 0.50 18.63
CA ILE A 2 13.88 0.54 17.19
C ILE A 2 15.40 0.52 17.00
N SER A 3 15.93 -0.28 16.08
CA SER A 3 17.36 -0.29 15.78
C SER A 3 17.78 0.99 15.04
N ASP A 4 19.07 1.37 15.13
CA ASP A 4 19.61 2.53 14.40
C ASP A 4 19.38 2.42 12.88
N LYS A 5 19.42 1.20 12.36
CA LYS A 5 19.19 0.91 10.93
C LYS A 5 17.74 1.17 10.54
N GLN A 6 16.78 0.73 11.36
CA GLN A 6 15.35 1.01 11.15
C GLN A 6 15.06 2.51 11.25
N LEU A 7 15.68 3.20 12.21
CA LEU A 7 15.52 4.65 12.35
C LEU A 7 16.07 5.42 11.14
N LYS A 8 17.23 5.00 10.62
CA LYS A 8 17.80 5.58 9.40
C LYS A 8 16.88 5.40 8.19
N TYR A 9 16.29 4.23 8.09
CA TYR A 9 15.35 3.89 7.02
C TYR A 9 14.06 4.73 7.10
N GLN A 10 13.47 4.84 8.28
CA GLN A 10 12.28 5.69 8.50
C GLN A 10 12.53 7.16 8.17
N LYS A 11 13.73 7.67 8.50
CA LYS A 11 14.13 9.05 8.12
C LYS A 11 14.24 9.22 6.61
N ALA A 12 14.72 8.21 5.88
CA ALA A 12 14.78 8.24 4.42
C ALA A 12 13.37 8.25 3.83
N LEU A 13 12.48 7.37 4.29
CA LEU A 13 11.09 7.31 3.86
C LEU A 13 10.34 8.63 4.15
N TYR A 14 10.53 9.19 5.34
CA TYR A 14 9.97 10.51 5.67
C TYR A 14 10.45 11.59 4.68
N TYR A 15 11.76 11.60 4.38
CA TYR A 15 12.34 12.56 3.44
C TYR A 15 11.75 12.38 2.02
N GLU A 16 11.55 11.15 1.57
CA GLU A 16 10.93 10.83 0.27
C GLU A 16 9.50 11.34 0.19
N ILE A 17 8.69 11.03 1.17
CA ILE A 17 7.26 11.41 1.16
C ILE A 17 7.07 12.92 1.37
N PHE A 18 7.77 13.54 2.33
CA PHE A 18 7.48 14.92 2.74
C PHE A 18 8.36 15.98 2.06
N ASN A 19 9.60 15.65 1.72
CA ASN A 19 10.55 16.61 1.14
C ASN A 19 10.68 16.47 -0.37
N LYS A 20 10.68 15.23 -0.89
CA LYS A 20 10.66 14.98 -2.34
C LYS A 20 9.24 14.92 -2.90
N GLU A 21 8.23 14.93 -2.02
CA GLU A 21 6.81 14.83 -2.40
C GLU A 21 6.55 13.67 -3.36
N GLU A 22 7.02 12.46 -3.03
CA GLU A 22 6.93 11.27 -3.90
C GLU A 22 5.53 11.04 -4.46
N TYR A 23 4.49 11.34 -3.68
CA TYR A 23 3.09 11.20 -4.06
C TYR A 23 2.45 12.51 -4.57
N TRP A 24 3.26 13.48 -5.07
CA TRP A 24 2.77 14.78 -5.52
C TRP A 24 1.63 14.70 -6.55
N PHE A 25 1.65 13.66 -7.40
CA PHE A 25 0.65 13.42 -8.44
C PHE A 25 -0.73 13.03 -7.90
N LEU A 26 -0.84 12.58 -6.62
CA LEU A 26 -2.11 12.30 -5.93
C LEU A 26 -2.71 13.52 -5.24
N LYS A 27 -2.03 14.64 -5.22
CA LYS A 27 -2.40 15.80 -4.39
C LYS A 27 -3.81 16.31 -4.70
N GLU A 28 -4.16 16.45 -5.96
CA GLU A 28 -5.47 16.93 -6.38
C GLU A 28 -6.59 15.94 -6.00
N ASP A 29 -6.34 14.64 -6.19
CA ASP A 29 -7.29 13.60 -5.79
C ASP A 29 -7.49 13.61 -4.26
N ILE A 30 -6.41 13.73 -3.49
CA ILE A 30 -6.46 13.76 -2.02
C ILE A 30 -7.20 15.00 -1.51
N LEU A 31 -7.01 16.19 -2.10
CA LEU A 31 -7.70 17.41 -1.69
C LEU A 31 -9.23 17.26 -1.69
N SER A 32 -9.77 16.49 -2.61
CA SER A 32 -11.21 16.27 -2.78
C SER A 32 -11.72 14.93 -2.22
N ALA A 33 -10.83 14.04 -1.79
CA ALA A 33 -11.17 12.69 -1.33
C ALA A 33 -12.05 12.71 -0.08
N LYS A 34 -13.00 11.78 -0.04
CA LYS A 34 -13.77 11.43 1.16
C LYS A 34 -13.24 10.16 1.82
N ILE A 35 -12.80 9.20 1.03
CA ILE A 35 -12.30 7.90 1.49
C ILE A 35 -10.95 7.61 0.82
N ILE A 36 -9.93 7.40 1.63
CA ILE A 36 -8.56 7.04 1.22
C ILE A 36 -8.19 5.69 1.84
N PHE A 37 -7.63 4.80 1.04
CA PHE A 37 -7.04 3.55 1.49
C PHE A 37 -5.51 3.63 1.39
N ASP A 38 -4.84 3.49 2.52
CA ASP A 38 -3.39 3.37 2.65
C ASP A 38 -3.04 1.91 2.93
N ILE A 39 -2.77 1.17 1.86
CA ILE A 39 -2.49 -0.27 1.94
C ILE A 39 -0.99 -0.46 2.04
N TRP A 40 -0.54 -1.09 3.15
CA TRP A 40 0.83 -1.19 3.57
C TRP A 40 1.40 0.18 3.95
N GLY A 41 0.78 0.76 4.97
CA GLY A 41 1.09 2.14 5.37
C GLY A 41 2.34 2.29 6.25
N HIS A 42 3.00 1.15 6.61
CA HIS A 42 4.18 1.09 7.46
C HIS A 42 3.99 1.87 8.78
N VAL A 43 4.72 2.97 9.00
CA VAL A 43 4.60 3.81 10.20
C VAL A 43 3.62 4.99 10.03
N GLY A 44 2.87 5.02 8.92
CA GLY A 44 1.77 5.96 8.71
C GLY A 44 2.13 7.26 7.99
N TYR A 45 3.31 7.39 7.41
CA TYR A 45 3.76 8.66 6.80
C TYR A 45 2.93 9.08 5.58
N PHE A 46 2.46 8.15 4.75
CA PHE A 46 1.55 8.51 3.65
C PHE A 46 0.21 9.03 4.19
N SER A 47 -0.37 8.35 5.19
CA SER A 47 -1.59 8.81 5.85
C SER A 47 -1.41 10.19 6.49
N GLU A 48 -0.27 10.45 7.15
CA GLU A 48 0.08 11.76 7.71
C GLU A 48 0.24 12.81 6.60
N TRP A 49 0.87 12.46 5.48
CA TRP A 49 1.00 13.34 4.32
C TRP A 49 -0.38 13.67 3.72
N CYS A 50 -1.30 12.71 3.60
CA CYS A 50 -2.67 12.97 3.18
C CYS A 50 -3.36 13.99 4.11
N ARG A 51 -3.13 13.89 5.43
CA ARG A 51 -3.69 14.83 6.41
C ARG A 51 -3.18 16.26 6.28
N LYS A 52 -2.01 16.46 5.73
CA LYS A 52 -1.48 17.80 5.40
C LYS A 52 -2.39 18.52 4.41
N TYR A 53 -3.01 17.81 3.49
CA TYR A 53 -3.84 18.36 2.41
C TYR A 53 -5.34 18.23 2.65
N ASN A 54 -5.79 17.17 3.33
CA ASN A 54 -7.20 16.91 3.57
C ASN A 54 -7.45 16.49 5.02
N LYS A 55 -8.10 17.38 5.80
CA LYS A 55 -8.44 17.16 7.21
C LYS A 55 -9.74 16.35 7.38
N ASP A 56 -10.52 16.18 6.31
CA ASP A 56 -11.88 15.66 6.39
C ASP A 56 -12.03 14.22 5.87
N ALA A 57 -11.11 13.74 5.03
CA ALA A 57 -11.16 12.37 4.51
C ALA A 57 -11.14 11.32 5.61
N GLU A 58 -11.92 10.26 5.46
CA GLU A 58 -11.72 9.03 6.22
C GLU A 58 -10.56 8.24 5.61
N ILE A 59 -9.55 7.89 6.42
CA ILE A 59 -8.42 7.09 5.97
C ILE A 59 -8.54 5.68 6.56
N TYR A 60 -8.50 4.68 5.70
CA TYR A 60 -8.44 3.27 6.05
C TYR A 60 -6.99 2.81 5.88
N PHE A 61 -6.31 2.72 7.01
CA PHE A 61 -4.89 2.38 7.08
C PHE A 61 -4.70 0.88 7.34
N PHE A 62 -3.88 0.21 6.55
CA PHE A 62 -3.58 -1.22 6.66
C PHE A 62 -2.08 -1.45 6.80
N GLU A 63 -1.69 -2.14 7.86
CA GLU A 63 -0.31 -2.54 8.11
C GLU A 63 -0.28 -3.89 8.83
N PRO A 64 0.25 -4.97 8.20
CA PRO A 64 0.26 -6.30 8.79
C PRO A 64 1.31 -6.47 9.88
N VAL A 65 2.47 -5.82 9.76
CA VAL A 65 3.60 -5.98 10.68
C VAL A 65 3.31 -5.26 11.99
N LYS A 66 3.20 -6.01 13.07
CA LYS A 66 2.75 -5.51 14.37
C LYS A 66 3.62 -4.37 14.92
N SER A 67 4.95 -4.44 14.71
CA SER A 67 5.86 -3.39 15.15
C SER A 67 5.63 -2.07 14.42
N SER A 68 5.49 -2.09 13.10
CA SER A 68 5.17 -0.92 12.26
C SER A 68 3.76 -0.39 12.56
N PHE A 69 2.79 -1.28 12.70
CA PHE A 69 1.42 -0.92 13.08
C PHE A 69 1.34 -0.19 14.42
N ASN A 70 2.10 -0.65 15.43
CA ASN A 70 2.14 0.04 16.73
C ASN A 70 2.77 1.42 16.64
N GLN A 71 3.80 1.60 15.80
CA GLN A 71 4.38 2.92 15.54
C GLN A 71 3.39 3.83 14.79
N ALA A 72 2.70 3.31 13.78
CA ALA A 72 1.65 4.05 13.08
C ALA A 72 0.54 4.50 14.04
N LYS A 73 0.16 3.66 15.01
CA LYS A 73 -0.78 4.07 16.06
C LYS A 73 -0.28 5.25 16.89
N GLU A 74 1.01 5.33 17.16
CA GLU A 74 1.60 6.46 17.88
C GLU A 74 1.67 7.72 17.00
N THR A 75 1.95 7.56 15.69
CA THR A 75 1.98 8.66 14.73
C THR A 75 0.57 9.23 14.48
N LEU A 76 -0.43 8.37 14.36
CA LEU A 76 -1.78 8.71 13.91
C LEU A 76 -2.82 8.74 15.05
N TRP A 77 -2.40 8.60 16.31
CA TRP A 77 -3.26 8.34 17.48
C TRP A 77 -4.33 9.40 17.74
N ASN A 78 -4.13 10.61 17.29
CA ASN A 78 -4.99 11.76 17.60
C ASN A 78 -5.97 12.10 16.47
N ASP A 79 -6.15 11.18 15.51
CA ASP A 79 -7.03 11.39 14.37
C ASP A 79 -8.16 10.34 14.36
N ASP A 80 -9.36 10.76 14.75
CA ASP A 80 -10.56 9.91 14.82
C ASP A 80 -11.12 9.51 13.45
N LYS A 81 -10.66 10.16 12.38
CA LYS A 81 -11.01 9.84 10.99
C LYS A 81 -10.05 8.82 10.37
N ILE A 82 -9.03 8.33 11.09
CA ILE A 82 -8.16 7.25 10.62
C ILE A 82 -8.55 5.93 11.29
N LYS A 83 -8.99 4.99 10.50
CA LYS A 83 -9.33 3.62 10.91
C LYS A 83 -8.14 2.71 10.70
N LEU A 84 -7.57 2.18 11.76
CA LEU A 84 -6.35 1.40 11.75
C LEU A 84 -6.63 -0.11 11.75
N PHE A 85 -6.09 -0.83 10.78
CA PHE A 85 -6.27 -2.27 10.60
C PHE A 85 -4.92 -2.99 10.58
N ASN A 86 -4.69 -3.88 11.56
CA ASN A 86 -3.50 -4.74 11.54
C ASN A 86 -3.78 -5.99 10.70
N TYR A 87 -3.92 -5.78 9.38
CA TYR A 87 -4.21 -6.80 8.39
C TYR A 87 -3.29 -6.66 7.17
N TRP A 88 -3.06 -7.79 6.51
CA TRP A 88 -2.55 -7.84 5.14
C TRP A 88 -3.72 -7.90 4.16
N ILE A 89 -3.75 -6.99 3.20
CA ILE A 89 -4.71 -7.08 2.09
C ILE A 89 -4.27 -8.19 1.13
N SER A 90 -5.15 -9.13 0.86
CA SER A 90 -4.88 -10.32 0.03
C SER A 90 -6.10 -10.68 -0.81
N ASN A 91 -5.95 -11.70 -1.67
CA ASN A 91 -7.06 -12.28 -2.46
C ASN A 91 -7.98 -13.21 -1.65
N LYS A 92 -7.60 -13.57 -0.43
CA LYS A 92 -8.40 -14.40 0.49
C LYS A 92 -8.15 -14.05 1.95
N SER A 93 -9.14 -14.30 2.79
CA SER A 93 -9.07 -14.08 4.23
C SER A 93 -8.60 -15.34 4.93
N GLU A 94 -7.44 -15.27 5.56
CA GLU A 94 -6.84 -16.37 6.29
C GLU A 94 -5.86 -15.86 7.37
N LYS A 95 -5.45 -16.76 8.27
CA LYS A 95 -4.27 -16.52 9.12
C LYS A 95 -3.06 -17.14 8.44
N SER A 96 -2.00 -16.37 8.29
CA SER A 96 -0.78 -16.84 7.64
C SER A 96 0.47 -16.33 8.38
N THR A 97 1.63 -16.70 7.86
CA THR A 97 2.91 -16.29 8.41
C THR A 97 3.67 -15.51 7.36
N LEU A 98 4.08 -14.30 7.71
CA LEU A 98 5.03 -13.52 6.93
C LEU A 98 6.44 -13.77 7.39
N LEU A 99 7.37 -13.66 6.47
CA LEU A 99 8.79 -13.63 6.74
C LEU A 99 9.23 -12.18 6.73
N LEU A 100 9.63 -11.66 7.87
CA LEU A 100 10.05 -10.27 8.04
C LEU A 100 11.57 -10.17 7.97
N ASN A 101 12.07 -9.23 7.18
CA ASN A 101 13.48 -8.86 7.22
C ASN A 101 13.75 -8.00 8.47
N GLN A 102 14.53 -8.53 9.41
CA GLN A 102 14.88 -7.79 10.65
C GLN A 102 15.57 -6.45 10.41
N ASP A 103 16.31 -6.36 9.33
CA ASP A 103 17.08 -5.17 8.99
C ASP A 103 16.28 -4.11 8.24
N LYS A 104 15.23 -4.52 7.54
CA LYS A 104 14.38 -3.67 6.71
C LYS A 104 12.92 -4.06 6.96
N SER A 105 12.29 -3.42 7.94
CA SER A 105 10.91 -3.70 8.36
C SER A 105 9.85 -3.55 7.26
N MET A 106 10.20 -2.95 6.13
CA MET A 106 9.34 -2.81 4.95
C MET A 106 9.46 -3.98 3.98
N GLN A 107 10.51 -4.81 4.08
CA GLN A 107 10.65 -5.99 3.25
C GLN A 107 10.10 -7.19 4.00
N SER A 108 8.96 -7.67 3.57
CA SER A 108 8.37 -8.91 4.06
C SER A 108 7.82 -9.73 2.89
N SER A 109 7.86 -11.04 3.01
CA SER A 109 7.43 -11.93 1.93
C SER A 109 6.68 -13.13 2.49
N LYS A 110 5.62 -13.55 1.77
CA LYS A 110 4.95 -14.83 1.96
C LYS A 110 5.78 -15.99 1.36
N PHE A 111 6.73 -15.67 0.48
CA PHE A 111 7.45 -16.68 -0.32
C PHE A 111 8.78 -17.07 0.33
N SER A 112 8.93 -18.36 0.64
CA SER A 112 10.16 -18.94 1.20
C SER A 112 11.36 -18.91 0.25
N SER A 113 11.16 -18.68 -1.04
CA SER A 113 12.23 -18.60 -2.06
C SER A 113 13.17 -17.42 -1.89
N PHE A 114 12.80 -16.41 -1.09
CA PHE A 114 13.61 -15.24 -0.76
C PHE A 114 14.30 -15.34 0.61
N LEU A 115 14.40 -16.54 1.20
CA LEU A 115 14.95 -16.76 2.53
C LEU A 115 16.40 -16.26 2.64
N ASN A 116 16.54 -15.17 3.36
CA ASN A 116 17.77 -14.75 3.98
C ASN A 116 17.76 -15.23 5.44
N PRO A 117 18.86 -15.73 6.02
CA PRO A 117 18.91 -16.23 7.41
C PRO A 117 18.47 -15.21 8.47
N ASN A 118 18.36 -13.94 8.11
CA ASN A 118 17.92 -12.86 9.00
C ASN A 118 16.38 -12.63 8.96
N TRP A 119 15.61 -13.49 8.30
CA TRP A 119 14.15 -13.33 8.24
C TRP A 119 13.47 -14.08 9.38
N ILE A 120 12.54 -13.37 10.06
CA ILE A 120 11.79 -13.91 11.19
C ILE A 120 10.33 -14.14 10.79
N PRO A 121 9.73 -15.29 11.16
CA PRO A 121 8.31 -15.50 10.93
C PRO A 121 7.45 -14.70 11.88
N GLU A 122 6.46 -13.97 11.35
CA GLU A 122 5.41 -13.28 12.11
C GLU A 122 4.02 -13.77 11.65
N LYS A 123 3.14 -14.08 12.60
CA LYS A 123 1.75 -14.43 12.29
C LYS A 123 0.95 -13.18 12.00
N VAL A 124 0.27 -13.16 10.87
CA VAL A 124 -0.56 -12.06 10.41
C VAL A 124 -1.94 -12.54 9.99
N ASN A 125 -2.91 -11.62 10.02
CA ASN A 125 -4.25 -11.86 9.52
C ASN A 125 -4.36 -11.26 8.11
N PHE A 126 -4.82 -12.06 7.16
CA PHE A 126 -5.13 -11.65 5.80
C PHE A 126 -6.62 -11.35 5.69
N ILE A 127 -6.95 -10.33 4.92
CA ILE A 127 -8.32 -9.93 4.64
C ILE A 127 -8.45 -9.44 3.19
N THR A 128 -9.60 -9.63 2.59
CA THR A 128 -9.87 -9.13 1.24
C THR A 128 -10.37 -7.69 1.25
N LEU A 129 -10.10 -6.94 0.18
CA LEU A 129 -10.70 -5.62 -0.02
C LEU A 129 -12.23 -5.70 -0.04
N LYS A 130 -12.81 -6.79 -0.58
CA LYS A 130 -14.25 -7.01 -0.59
C LYS A 130 -14.85 -7.03 0.82
N GLU A 131 -14.22 -7.73 1.76
CA GLU A 131 -14.70 -7.80 3.14
C GLU A 131 -14.60 -6.45 3.85
N ILE A 132 -13.51 -5.70 3.64
CA ILE A 132 -13.35 -4.34 4.21
C ILE A 132 -14.43 -3.41 3.64
N VAL A 133 -14.60 -3.40 2.33
CA VAL A 133 -15.59 -2.55 1.65
C VAL A 133 -17.02 -2.91 2.08
N GLY A 134 -17.31 -4.22 2.19
CA GLY A 134 -18.63 -4.69 2.60
C GLY A 134 -18.93 -4.39 4.07
N SER A 135 -18.04 -4.71 5.00
CA SER A 135 -18.24 -4.53 6.44
C SER A 135 -18.30 -3.05 6.86
N ASN A 136 -17.68 -2.15 6.09
CA ASN A 136 -17.73 -0.71 6.34
C ASN A 136 -18.75 0.03 5.45
N HIS A 137 -19.56 -0.69 4.66
CA HIS A 137 -20.59 -0.13 3.76
C HIS A 137 -20.05 0.92 2.78
N ILE A 138 -18.83 0.71 2.26
CA ILE A 138 -18.15 1.65 1.38
C ILE A 138 -18.71 1.50 -0.04
N ASN A 139 -19.22 2.60 -0.59
CA ASN A 139 -19.76 2.64 -1.95
C ASN A 139 -18.73 3.08 -2.99
N SER A 140 -17.79 3.96 -2.61
CA SER A 140 -16.73 4.47 -3.47
C SER A 140 -15.47 4.71 -2.64
N ILE A 141 -14.30 4.52 -3.23
CA ILE A 141 -13.00 4.80 -2.64
C ILE A 141 -12.32 5.81 -3.56
N ASP A 142 -12.04 6.99 -3.04
CA ASP A 142 -11.52 8.08 -3.87
C ASP A 142 -10.05 7.85 -4.22
N VAL A 143 -9.25 7.43 -3.26
CA VAL A 143 -7.82 7.13 -3.48
C VAL A 143 -7.45 5.81 -2.81
N VAL A 144 -6.78 4.94 -3.55
CA VAL A 144 -6.12 3.73 -3.03
C VAL A 144 -4.63 3.83 -3.31
N LYS A 145 -3.80 3.80 -2.28
CA LYS A 145 -2.35 3.57 -2.39
C LYS A 145 -2.06 2.12 -2.06
N ILE A 146 -1.32 1.45 -2.92
CA ILE A 146 -0.87 0.06 -2.73
C ILE A 146 0.65 0.00 -2.89
N ASP A 147 1.32 -0.54 -1.88
CA ASP A 147 2.74 -0.82 -1.89
C ASP A 147 2.95 -2.05 -0.99
N ILE A 148 2.74 -3.26 -1.54
CA ILE A 148 2.65 -4.52 -0.78
C ILE A 148 3.76 -5.51 -1.13
N GLU A 149 4.93 -5.00 -1.52
CA GLU A 149 6.16 -5.76 -1.61
C GLU A 149 5.97 -7.14 -2.31
N TRP A 150 5.75 -7.09 -3.64
CA TRP A 150 5.63 -8.25 -4.55
C TRP A 150 4.29 -9.01 -4.53
N MET A 151 3.30 -8.56 -3.74
CA MET A 151 1.97 -9.17 -3.70
C MET A 151 0.93 -8.38 -4.50
N GLU A 152 1.31 -7.28 -5.15
CA GLU A 152 0.44 -6.39 -5.92
C GLU A 152 -0.36 -7.18 -6.96
N PHE A 153 0.32 -8.09 -7.66
CA PHE A 153 -0.28 -8.91 -8.70
C PHE A 153 -1.26 -9.94 -8.15
N GLU A 154 -0.96 -10.57 -7.00
CA GLU A 154 -1.86 -11.52 -6.36
C GLU A 154 -3.17 -10.84 -5.96
N VAL A 155 -3.08 -9.64 -5.41
CA VAL A 155 -4.25 -8.86 -4.97
C VAL A 155 -5.04 -8.34 -6.17
N LEU A 156 -4.37 -7.61 -7.07
CA LEU A 156 -5.04 -6.83 -8.10
C LEU A 156 -5.52 -7.68 -9.29
N ASN A 157 -4.76 -8.70 -9.72
CA ASN A 157 -5.21 -9.59 -10.80
C ASN A 157 -6.42 -10.45 -10.39
N ASN A 158 -6.63 -10.65 -9.09
CA ASN A 158 -7.76 -11.42 -8.55
C ASN A 158 -8.87 -10.53 -7.96
N LEU A 159 -8.75 -9.22 -8.05
CA LEU A 159 -9.74 -8.29 -7.52
C LEU A 159 -11.06 -8.38 -8.31
N GLU A 160 -12.17 -8.53 -7.60
CA GLU A 160 -13.48 -8.61 -8.21
C GLU A 160 -13.87 -7.31 -8.95
N GLN A 161 -14.58 -7.44 -10.06
CA GLN A 161 -15.04 -6.31 -10.86
C GLN A 161 -15.86 -5.29 -10.05
N THR A 162 -16.64 -5.79 -9.08
CA THR A 162 -17.45 -4.96 -8.18
C THR A 162 -16.59 -4.05 -7.28
N ILE A 163 -15.36 -4.45 -6.99
CA ILE A 163 -14.41 -3.65 -6.20
C ILE A 163 -13.63 -2.70 -7.12
N TRP A 164 -13.21 -3.17 -8.31
CA TRP A 164 -12.63 -2.30 -9.34
C TRP A 164 -13.52 -1.08 -9.62
N GLY A 165 -14.83 -1.31 -9.81
CA GLY A 165 -15.80 -0.24 -10.06
C GLY A 165 -15.98 0.77 -8.94
N LYS A 166 -15.48 0.50 -7.74
CA LYS A 166 -15.55 1.42 -6.59
C LYS A 166 -14.30 2.30 -6.43
N ILE A 167 -13.21 2.00 -7.11
CA ILE A 167 -11.94 2.74 -7.01
C ILE A 167 -11.92 3.85 -8.04
N ASN A 168 -11.76 5.10 -7.60
CA ASN A 168 -11.65 6.27 -8.48
C ASN A 168 -10.21 6.54 -8.90
N THR A 169 -9.27 6.54 -7.96
CA THR A 169 -7.84 6.72 -8.20
C THR A 169 -7.04 5.62 -7.52
N LEU A 170 -6.08 5.06 -8.23
CA LEU A 170 -5.22 3.99 -7.77
C LEU A 170 -3.75 4.34 -8.02
N ALA A 171 -2.96 4.38 -6.96
CA ALA A 171 -1.51 4.48 -7.00
C ALA A 171 -0.89 3.15 -6.53
N ILE A 172 -0.03 2.57 -7.34
CA ILE A 172 0.60 1.28 -7.06
C ILE A 172 2.10 1.44 -7.18
N GLU A 173 2.84 1.02 -6.17
CA GLU A 173 4.25 0.72 -6.31
C GLU A 173 4.39 -0.73 -6.79
N VAL A 174 4.91 -0.91 -8.01
CA VAL A 174 4.98 -2.21 -8.71
C VAL A 174 6.41 -2.70 -8.71
N HIS A 175 6.63 -3.90 -8.18
CA HIS A 175 7.95 -4.51 -8.07
C HIS A 175 8.15 -5.58 -9.17
N ILE A 176 9.03 -5.31 -10.14
CA ILE A 176 9.33 -6.21 -11.28
C ILE A 176 10.74 -6.78 -11.11
N LEU A 177 10.86 -7.92 -10.43
CA LEU A 177 12.15 -8.51 -10.10
C LEU A 177 12.60 -9.62 -11.05
N ASN A 178 11.69 -10.17 -11.82
CA ASN A 178 11.93 -11.30 -12.74
C ASN A 178 10.89 -11.33 -13.87
N ASP A 179 11.10 -12.20 -14.85
CA ASP A 179 10.25 -12.36 -16.04
C ASP A 179 8.80 -12.77 -15.70
N GLU A 180 8.59 -13.52 -14.62
CA GLU A 180 7.25 -13.91 -14.17
C GLU A 180 6.46 -12.69 -13.71
N LEU A 181 7.06 -11.83 -12.87
CA LEU A 181 6.45 -10.59 -12.40
C LEU A 181 6.26 -9.59 -13.55
N GLU A 182 7.17 -9.57 -14.54
CA GLU A 182 6.98 -8.78 -15.75
C GLU A 182 5.75 -9.23 -16.56
N ASN A 183 5.50 -10.54 -16.68
CA ASN A 183 4.29 -11.04 -17.32
C ASN A 183 3.03 -10.71 -16.52
N GLN A 184 3.07 -10.80 -15.19
CA GLN A 184 1.96 -10.38 -14.32
C GLN A 184 1.67 -8.89 -14.47
N TRP A 185 2.72 -8.05 -14.60
CA TRP A 185 2.57 -6.64 -14.87
C TRP A 185 1.89 -6.35 -16.22
N LYS A 186 2.24 -7.10 -17.28
CA LYS A 186 1.57 -6.95 -18.59
C LYS A 186 0.07 -7.18 -18.48
N ILE A 187 -0.35 -8.19 -17.70
CA ILE A 187 -1.77 -8.49 -17.45
C ILE A 187 -2.42 -7.33 -16.68
N LEU A 188 -1.80 -6.93 -15.56
CA LEU A 188 -2.33 -5.85 -14.73
C LEU A 188 -2.41 -4.52 -15.47
N SER A 189 -1.38 -4.16 -16.25
CA SER A 189 -1.35 -2.91 -17.01
C SER A 189 -2.47 -2.84 -18.07
N GLN A 190 -2.79 -3.95 -18.73
CA GLN A 190 -3.94 -4.02 -19.64
C GLN A 190 -5.26 -3.82 -18.88
N LYS A 191 -5.38 -4.42 -17.69
CA LYS A 191 -6.54 -4.23 -16.81
C LYS A 191 -6.68 -2.77 -16.39
N LEU A 192 -5.59 -2.13 -15.94
CA LEU A 192 -5.59 -0.72 -15.56
C LEU A 192 -6.01 0.18 -16.74
N GLN A 193 -5.51 -0.07 -17.94
CA GLN A 193 -5.92 0.67 -19.14
C GLN A 193 -7.40 0.50 -19.47
N SER A 194 -7.98 -0.67 -19.19
CA SER A 194 -9.40 -0.91 -19.42
C SER A 194 -10.31 -0.29 -18.36
N GLU A 195 -9.84 -0.20 -17.11
CA GLU A 195 -10.63 0.31 -15.98
C GLU A 195 -10.53 1.84 -15.81
N PHE A 196 -9.38 2.41 -16.17
CA PHE A 196 -9.09 3.82 -15.94
C PHE A 196 -8.75 4.55 -17.24
N PRO A 197 -9.50 5.62 -17.59
CA PRO A 197 -9.26 6.42 -18.80
C PRO A 197 -7.88 7.09 -18.81
N LYS A 198 -7.37 7.44 -17.63
CA LYS A 198 -6.04 8.02 -17.45
C LYS A 198 -5.16 7.04 -16.69
N ASN A 199 -4.09 6.62 -17.29
CA ASN A 199 -3.09 5.73 -16.69
C ASN A 199 -1.69 6.22 -17.08
N ASN A 200 -0.88 6.54 -16.08
CA ASN A 200 0.49 7.00 -16.22
C ASN A 200 1.43 6.09 -15.44
N ILE A 201 2.54 5.76 -16.05
CA ILE A 201 3.62 5.02 -15.38
C ILE A 201 4.74 6.02 -15.12
N ILE A 202 5.11 6.15 -13.86
CA ILE A 202 6.21 6.98 -13.39
C ILE A 202 7.33 6.02 -13.00
N GLN A 203 8.44 6.08 -13.71
CA GLN A 203 9.59 5.23 -13.37
C GLN A 203 10.20 5.70 -12.05
N SER A 204 10.52 4.75 -11.17
CA SER A 204 11.26 5.06 -9.94
C SER A 204 12.60 5.71 -10.29
N PRO A 205 12.98 6.80 -9.64
CA PRO A 205 14.29 7.41 -9.85
C PRO A 205 15.46 6.58 -9.29
N TYR A 206 15.16 5.50 -8.56
CA TYR A 206 16.17 4.71 -7.84
C TYR A 206 16.49 3.38 -8.49
N THR A 207 15.57 2.83 -9.30
CA THR A 207 15.74 1.53 -9.95
C THR A 207 14.74 1.36 -11.10
N ASP A 208 15.15 0.61 -12.12
CA ASP A 208 14.31 0.18 -13.23
C ASP A 208 13.34 -0.97 -12.87
N LYS A 209 13.50 -1.53 -11.66
CA LYS A 209 12.70 -2.67 -11.16
C LYS A 209 11.48 -2.26 -10.36
N ILE A 210 11.32 -0.98 -10.06
CA ILE A 210 10.17 -0.43 -9.34
C ILE A 210 9.51 0.63 -10.23
N LEU A 211 8.22 0.46 -10.44
CA LEU A 211 7.38 1.41 -11.18
C LEU A 211 6.32 1.97 -10.24
N LEU A 212 6.06 3.27 -10.35
CA LEU A 212 4.91 3.88 -9.71
C LEU A 212 3.82 4.07 -10.77
N SER A 213 2.74 3.32 -10.66
CA SER A 213 1.59 3.43 -11.55
C SER A 213 0.52 4.29 -10.93
N TYR A 214 0.06 5.30 -11.66
CA TYR A 214 -1.04 6.18 -11.31
C TYR A 214 -2.17 6.01 -12.32
N SER A 215 -3.35 5.67 -11.84
CA SER A 215 -4.53 5.42 -12.67
C SER A 215 -5.75 6.12 -12.06
N THR A 216 -6.50 6.90 -12.87
CA THR A 216 -7.67 7.63 -12.37
C THR A 216 -8.83 7.61 -13.36
N ARG A 217 -10.06 7.70 -12.84
CA ARG A 217 -11.30 7.83 -13.59
C ARG A 217 -11.68 9.28 -13.87
N THR A 218 -11.03 10.24 -13.20
CA THR A 218 -11.31 11.69 -13.30
C THR A 218 -10.38 12.46 -14.21
#